data_11160038d396c6a503b9d910e13b789a
#
_entry.id   11160038d396c6a503b9d910e13b789a
#
_cell.length_a   1.000
_cell.length_b   1.000
_cell.length_c   1.000
_cell.angle_alpha   90.00
_cell.angle_beta   90.00
_cell.angle_gamma   90.00
#
_symmetry.space_group_name_H-M   'P 1'
#
loop_
_entity.id
_entity.type
_entity.pdbx_description
1 polymer ?
#
loop_
_entity_poly.entity_id
_entity_poly.type
_entity_poly.pdbx_seq_one_letter_code
_entity_poly.pdbx_strand_id
1 'polypeptide(L)'
;MLFAGPQPSCSVFRQEGIENGRISATWPDCVIEHKDIQITGTFALPTDSSDLNHMGFVVKFGNGPKIYITGDTDHHELLYSVTRHKPDVIITCINGGFNNLSSWEAAQLVSVVKPNLAIPCHYDMFPDNSVSPSQFRAALKVQSPDTGYQELTHAVPFVLSGDS
;
A
#
# COMPACT_ATOMS: atom_id res chain seq x y z
N MET A 1 5.97 -14.76 16.20
CA MET A 1 5.29 -13.87 15.23
C MET A 1 5.19 -12.50 15.87
N LEU A 2 5.53 -11.44 15.15
CA LEU A 2 5.37 -10.04 15.55
C LEU A 2 4.11 -9.47 14.88
N PHE A 3 3.37 -8.64 15.60
CA PHE A 3 2.19 -7.92 15.12
C PHE A 3 2.51 -6.42 15.13
N ALA A 4 2.26 -5.74 14.03
CA ALA A 4 2.51 -4.32 13.90
C ALA A 4 1.29 -3.61 13.32
N GLY A 5 1.01 -2.41 13.81
CA GLY A 5 -0.11 -1.61 13.33
C GLY A 5 -0.27 -0.31 14.11
N PRO A 6 -1.19 0.57 13.69
CA PRO A 6 -1.53 1.77 14.45
C PRO A 6 -2.14 1.40 15.81
N GLN A 7 -2.24 2.36 16.71
CA GLN A 7 -2.71 2.12 18.09
C GLN A 7 -4.06 1.40 18.19
N PRO A 8 -5.07 1.69 17.38
CA PRO A 8 -6.33 0.93 17.43
C PRO A 8 -6.13 -0.56 17.14
N SER A 9 -5.33 -0.90 16.11
CA SER A 9 -5.00 -2.29 15.78
C SER A 9 -4.25 -2.97 16.95
N CYS A 10 -3.30 -2.25 17.58
CA CYS A 10 -2.59 -2.77 18.75
C CYS A 10 -3.53 -3.05 19.93
N SER A 11 -4.60 -2.26 20.09
CA SER A 11 -5.61 -2.48 21.11
C SER A 11 -6.41 -3.76 20.84
N VAL A 12 -6.79 -3.98 19.59
CA VAL A 12 -7.46 -5.23 19.17
C VAL A 12 -6.54 -6.43 19.38
N PHE A 13 -5.26 -6.35 19.01
CA PHE A 13 -4.30 -7.44 19.25
C PHE A 13 -4.22 -7.84 20.73
N ARG A 14 -4.24 -6.86 21.65
CA ARG A 14 -4.25 -7.14 23.10
C ARG A 14 -5.55 -7.79 23.54
N GLN A 15 -6.70 -7.33 23.02
CA GLN A 15 -8.01 -7.92 23.31
C GLN A 15 -8.09 -9.39 22.87
N GLU A 16 -7.45 -9.70 21.73
CA GLU A 16 -7.32 -11.08 21.21
C GLU A 16 -6.24 -11.90 21.91
N GLY A 17 -5.68 -11.41 23.02
CA GLY A 17 -4.72 -12.14 23.85
C GLY A 17 -3.29 -12.20 23.33
N ILE A 18 -2.92 -11.34 22.37
CA ILE A 18 -1.52 -11.25 21.93
C ILE A 18 -0.68 -10.59 23.03
N GLU A 19 0.41 -11.24 23.40
CA GLU A 19 1.35 -10.73 24.40
C GLU A 19 1.98 -9.40 23.98
N ASN A 20 2.08 -8.43 24.89
CA ASN A 20 2.62 -7.10 24.62
C ASN A 20 4.01 -7.12 23.97
N GLY A 21 4.88 -8.06 24.34
CA GLY A 21 6.21 -8.21 23.75
C GLY A 21 6.24 -8.61 22.26
N ARG A 22 5.06 -8.94 21.71
CA ARG A 22 4.86 -9.30 20.30
C ARG A 22 4.13 -8.23 19.51
N ILE A 23 3.79 -7.10 20.13
CA ILE A 23 3.01 -6.01 19.52
C ILE A 23 3.91 -4.78 19.39
N SER A 24 3.97 -4.22 18.21
CA SER A 24 4.67 -2.98 17.91
C SER A 24 3.69 -1.95 17.36
N ALA A 25 3.54 -0.83 18.07
CA ALA A 25 2.79 0.30 17.54
C ALA A 25 3.59 0.98 16.43
N THR A 26 2.90 1.43 15.40
CA THR A 26 3.52 2.14 14.27
C THR A 26 2.72 3.38 13.90
N TRP A 27 3.39 4.33 13.27
CA TRP A 27 2.88 5.60 12.76
C TRP A 27 3.70 6.01 11.53
N PRO A 28 3.30 7.04 10.78
CA PRO A 28 4.08 7.50 9.64
C PRO A 28 5.56 7.76 10.02
N ASP A 29 6.46 7.27 9.20
CA ASP A 29 7.92 7.27 9.38
C ASP A 29 8.46 6.40 10.53
N CYS A 30 7.61 5.71 11.27
CA CYS A 30 8.09 4.70 12.21
C CYS A 30 8.66 3.50 11.43
N VAL A 31 9.86 3.09 11.82
CA VAL A 31 10.54 1.93 11.24
C VAL A 31 10.53 0.78 12.26
N ILE A 32 10.05 -0.36 11.83
CA ILE A 32 10.08 -1.62 12.58
C ILE A 32 11.01 -2.58 11.84
N GLU A 33 11.97 -3.12 12.56
CA GLU A 33 12.88 -4.13 12.05
C GLU A 33 12.65 -5.47 12.73
N HIS A 34 12.50 -6.52 11.96
CA HIS A 34 12.39 -7.88 12.45
C HIS A 34 13.12 -8.84 11.54
N LYS A 35 14.23 -9.40 11.98
CA LYS A 35 15.15 -10.23 11.17
C LYS A 35 15.62 -9.43 9.94
N ASP A 36 15.34 -9.95 8.75
CA ASP A 36 15.66 -9.36 7.44
C ASP A 36 14.50 -8.51 6.85
N ILE A 37 13.43 -8.29 7.62
CA ILE A 37 12.28 -7.49 7.21
C ILE A 37 12.35 -6.12 7.86
N GLN A 38 12.23 -5.07 7.06
CA GLN A 38 12.03 -3.70 7.51
C GLN A 38 10.66 -3.21 7.04
N ILE A 39 9.88 -2.66 7.96
CA ILE A 39 8.56 -2.09 7.70
C ILE A 39 8.58 -0.63 8.12
N THR A 40 8.27 0.26 7.21
CA THR A 40 8.13 1.69 7.48
C THR A 40 6.69 2.10 7.30
N GLY A 41 6.09 2.71 8.32
CA GLY A 41 4.75 3.28 8.24
C GLY A 41 4.73 4.49 7.30
N THR A 42 3.65 4.67 6.56
CA THR A 42 3.44 5.83 5.68
C THR A 42 2.09 6.44 5.95
N PHE A 43 1.88 7.67 5.49
CA PHE A 43 0.57 8.28 5.53
C PHE A 43 -0.40 7.51 4.64
N ALA A 44 -1.63 7.35 5.14
CA ALA A 44 -2.84 7.12 4.38
C ALA A 44 -3.93 8.03 4.96
N LEU A 45 -4.85 8.45 4.13
CA LEU A 45 -5.90 9.38 4.54
C LEU A 45 -7.16 8.61 4.92
N PRO A 46 -7.89 9.05 5.96
CA PRO A 46 -9.16 8.42 6.31
C PRO A 46 -10.13 8.43 5.15
N THR A 47 -10.73 7.30 4.88
CA THR A 47 -11.79 7.16 3.88
C THR A 47 -13.17 7.48 4.47
N ASP A 48 -13.26 7.48 5.80
CA ASP A 48 -14.43 7.92 6.56
C ASP A 48 -14.04 8.48 7.94
N SER A 49 -15.01 8.93 8.71
CA SER A 49 -14.80 9.51 10.05
C SER A 49 -14.67 8.46 11.17
N SER A 50 -14.86 7.19 10.88
CA SER A 50 -14.86 6.12 11.90
C SER A 50 -13.46 5.65 12.27
N ASP A 51 -12.48 5.78 11.35
CA ASP A 51 -11.09 5.43 11.60
C ASP A 51 -10.14 6.51 11.03
N LEU A 52 -9.52 7.24 11.93
CA LEU A 52 -8.53 8.29 11.60
C LEU A 52 -7.09 7.75 11.56
N ASN A 53 -6.90 6.45 11.71
CA ASN A 53 -5.59 5.82 11.84
C ASN A 53 -5.23 4.97 10.62
N HIS A 54 -5.73 5.31 9.45
CA HIS A 54 -5.34 4.67 8.20
C HIS A 54 -3.83 4.80 7.99
N MET A 55 -3.22 3.73 7.52
CA MET A 55 -1.78 3.69 7.23
C MET A 55 -1.49 2.86 6.00
N GLY A 56 -0.52 3.34 5.24
CA GLY A 56 0.20 2.52 4.27
C GLY A 56 1.53 2.05 4.86
N PHE A 57 2.23 1.21 4.11
CA PHE A 57 3.51 0.64 4.53
C PHE A 57 4.49 0.52 3.37
N VAL A 58 5.75 0.83 3.63
CA VAL A 58 6.86 0.39 2.77
C VAL A 58 7.51 -0.81 3.43
N VAL A 59 7.53 -1.94 2.74
CA VAL A 59 8.09 -3.20 3.20
C VAL A 59 9.32 -3.55 2.38
N LYS A 60 10.41 -3.91 3.05
CA LYS A 60 11.66 -4.37 2.45
C LYS A 60 12.05 -5.71 3.04
N PHE A 61 12.40 -6.68 2.19
CA PHE A 61 12.88 -8.00 2.56
C PHE A 61 14.37 -8.13 2.21
N GLY A 62 15.24 -8.14 3.22
CA GLY A 62 16.68 -8.24 3.01
C GLY A 62 17.20 -7.17 2.03
N ASN A 63 17.88 -7.63 0.97
CA ASN A 63 18.35 -6.77 -0.13
C ASN A 63 17.36 -6.70 -1.31
N GLY A 64 16.18 -7.28 -1.15
CA GLY A 64 15.13 -7.27 -2.17
C GLY A 64 14.49 -5.90 -2.39
N PRO A 65 13.51 -5.83 -3.31
CA PRO A 65 12.81 -4.61 -3.64
C PRO A 65 12.02 -4.05 -2.44
N LYS A 66 11.85 -2.75 -2.43
CA LYS A 66 10.95 -2.05 -1.52
C LYS A 66 9.55 -2.00 -2.12
N ILE A 67 8.58 -2.49 -1.38
CA ILE A 67 7.19 -2.56 -1.80
C ILE A 67 6.39 -1.54 -0.99
N TYR A 68 5.80 -0.56 -1.65
CA TYR A 68 4.84 0.35 -1.03
C TYR A 68 3.43 -0.21 -1.19
N ILE A 69 2.74 -0.38 -0.10
CA ILE A 69 1.33 -0.80 -0.01
C ILE A 69 0.55 0.40 0.51
N THR A 70 -0.33 0.98 -0.30
CA THR A 70 -1.07 2.18 0.09
C THR A 70 -2.04 1.93 1.24
N GLY A 71 -2.60 0.72 1.33
CA GLY A 71 -3.84 0.49 2.05
C GLY A 71 -5.00 1.23 1.40
N ASP A 72 -6.12 1.29 2.08
CA ASP A 72 -7.27 2.13 1.72
C ASP A 72 -6.92 3.59 2.06
N THR A 73 -7.05 4.48 1.10
CA THR A 73 -6.66 5.89 1.29
C THR A 73 -7.36 6.78 0.30
N ASP A 74 -7.77 7.97 0.77
CA ASP A 74 -8.14 9.09 -0.09
C ASP A 74 -6.91 9.72 -0.75
N HIS A 75 -7.12 10.48 -1.83
CA HIS A 75 -6.05 11.18 -2.54
C HIS A 75 -5.66 12.46 -1.81
N HIS A 76 -4.36 12.58 -1.50
CA HIS A 76 -3.79 13.80 -0.93
C HIS A 76 -2.28 13.87 -1.16
N GLU A 77 -1.73 15.09 -1.21
CA GLU A 77 -0.29 15.33 -1.40
C GLU A 77 0.59 14.74 -0.27
N LEU A 78 0.03 14.51 0.92
CA LEU A 78 0.74 13.83 2.00
C LEU A 78 1.24 12.43 1.61
N LEU A 79 0.54 11.75 0.70
CA LEU A 79 0.96 10.45 0.18
C LEU A 79 2.29 10.55 -0.58
N TYR A 80 2.60 11.70 -1.17
CA TYR A 80 3.83 11.92 -1.94
C TYR A 80 5.09 11.88 -1.07
N SER A 81 4.93 12.00 0.25
CA SER A 81 6.03 11.84 1.20
C SER A 81 6.73 10.48 1.10
N VAL A 82 6.04 9.44 0.57
CA VAL A 82 6.61 8.11 0.35
C VAL A 82 7.77 8.10 -0.64
N THR A 83 7.88 9.10 -1.53
CA THR A 83 8.97 9.22 -2.51
C THR A 83 10.35 9.17 -1.89
N ARG A 84 10.51 9.65 -0.64
CA ARG A 84 11.80 9.60 0.10
C ARG A 84 12.27 8.17 0.37
N HIS A 85 11.36 7.20 0.42
CA HIS A 85 11.68 5.79 0.63
C HIS A 85 12.06 5.08 -0.68
N LYS A 86 11.80 5.70 -1.84
CA LYS A 86 12.11 5.17 -3.18
C LYS A 86 11.61 3.72 -3.33
N PRO A 87 10.31 3.46 -3.26
CA PRO A 87 9.79 2.11 -3.46
C PRO A 87 9.97 1.69 -4.92
N ASP A 88 10.34 0.42 -5.11
CA ASP A 88 10.49 -0.20 -6.43
C ASP A 88 9.15 -0.66 -7.00
N VAL A 89 8.24 -1.04 -6.10
CA VAL A 89 6.90 -1.54 -6.42
C VAL A 89 5.87 -0.77 -5.62
N ILE A 90 4.74 -0.45 -6.24
CA ILE A 90 3.55 0.06 -5.55
C ILE A 90 2.39 -0.92 -5.71
N ILE A 91 1.72 -1.25 -4.61
CA ILE A 91 0.43 -1.95 -4.58
C ILE A 91 -0.59 -0.93 -4.10
N THR A 92 -1.54 -0.56 -4.95
CA THR A 92 -2.45 0.57 -4.69
C THR A 92 -3.91 0.20 -4.90
N CYS A 93 -4.79 0.68 -4.00
CA CYS A 93 -6.23 0.62 -4.22
C CYS A 93 -6.60 1.47 -5.45
N ILE A 94 -7.63 1.03 -6.19
CA ILE A 94 -8.07 1.70 -7.42
C ILE A 94 -9.59 1.80 -7.57
N ASN A 95 -10.32 1.37 -6.54
CA ASN A 95 -11.79 1.20 -6.60
C ASN A 95 -12.56 2.53 -6.71
N GLY A 96 -12.01 3.66 -6.22
CA GLY A 96 -12.66 4.97 -6.26
C GLY A 96 -13.91 5.10 -5.40
N GLY A 97 -14.40 3.98 -4.83
CA GLY A 97 -15.52 3.98 -3.89
C GLY A 97 -15.07 4.20 -2.45
N PHE A 98 -16.00 4.67 -1.59
CA PHE A 98 -15.73 4.91 -0.16
C PHE A 98 -14.53 5.84 0.10
N ASN A 99 -14.38 6.87 -0.74
CA ASN A 99 -13.26 7.81 -0.73
C ASN A 99 -11.87 7.16 -0.90
N ASN A 100 -11.79 5.99 -1.49
CA ASN A 100 -10.52 5.41 -1.92
C ASN A 100 -10.04 6.04 -3.22
N LEU A 101 -8.74 5.91 -3.50
CA LEU A 101 -8.16 6.33 -4.77
C LEU A 101 -8.93 5.74 -5.95
N SER A 102 -9.36 6.58 -6.85
CA SER A 102 -9.82 6.17 -8.18
C SER A 102 -8.63 5.68 -9.03
N SER A 103 -8.92 4.97 -10.10
CA SER A 103 -7.89 4.54 -11.07
C SER A 103 -7.02 5.68 -11.59
N TRP A 104 -7.60 6.89 -11.75
CA TRP A 104 -6.86 8.08 -12.19
C TRP A 104 -5.95 8.64 -11.10
N GLU A 105 -6.45 8.80 -9.88
CA GLU A 105 -5.69 9.29 -8.72
C GLU A 105 -4.57 8.34 -8.33
N ALA A 106 -4.83 7.01 -8.39
CA ALA A 106 -3.79 6.00 -8.20
C ALA A 106 -2.66 6.13 -9.23
N ALA A 107 -3.00 6.37 -10.52
CA ALA A 107 -1.99 6.61 -11.55
C ALA A 107 -1.24 7.94 -11.34
N GLN A 108 -1.91 8.97 -10.82
CA GLN A 108 -1.28 10.23 -10.43
C GLN A 108 -0.28 10.01 -9.29
N LEU A 109 -0.65 9.25 -8.25
CA LEU A 109 0.27 8.87 -7.17
C LEU A 109 1.49 8.14 -7.75
N VAL A 110 1.28 7.17 -8.65
CA VAL A 110 2.37 6.43 -9.31
C VAL A 110 3.30 7.37 -10.08
N SER A 111 2.76 8.38 -10.78
CA SER A 111 3.57 9.33 -11.56
C SER A 111 4.52 10.18 -10.68
N VAL A 112 4.14 10.40 -9.42
CA VAL A 112 4.97 11.13 -8.43
C VAL A 112 5.97 10.18 -7.77
N VAL A 113 5.53 8.99 -7.37
CA VAL A 113 6.36 7.97 -6.67
C VAL A 113 7.41 7.37 -7.60
N LYS A 114 7.07 7.17 -8.89
CA LYS A 114 7.91 6.60 -9.94
C LYS A 114 8.50 5.23 -9.60
N PRO A 115 7.68 4.26 -9.18
CA PRO A 115 8.13 2.90 -8.99
C PRO A 115 8.44 2.23 -10.34
N ASN A 116 9.20 1.13 -10.31
CA ASN A 116 9.41 0.30 -11.51
C ASN A 116 8.14 -0.46 -11.91
N LEU A 117 7.29 -0.82 -10.92
CA LEU A 117 6.10 -1.64 -11.13
C LEU A 117 4.92 -1.13 -10.30
N ALA A 118 3.74 -1.07 -10.91
CA ALA A 118 2.47 -0.78 -10.26
C ALA A 118 1.52 -1.98 -10.35
N ILE A 119 0.96 -2.35 -9.21
CA ILE A 119 0.03 -3.48 -9.04
C ILE A 119 -1.28 -2.92 -8.48
N PRO A 120 -2.42 -3.07 -9.18
CA PRO A 120 -3.71 -2.67 -8.65
C PRO A 120 -4.19 -3.66 -7.59
N CYS A 121 -4.90 -3.15 -6.59
CA CYS A 121 -5.65 -3.95 -5.62
C CYS A 121 -7.01 -3.31 -5.30
N HIS A 122 -7.83 -3.98 -4.50
CA HIS A 122 -9.11 -3.49 -4.00
C HIS A 122 -10.08 -3.05 -5.12
N TYR A 123 -10.32 -3.92 -6.13
CA TYR A 123 -11.13 -3.54 -7.29
C TYR A 123 -12.26 -4.52 -7.65
N ASP A 124 -12.38 -5.66 -6.96
CA ASP A 124 -13.33 -6.73 -7.30
C ASP A 124 -13.97 -7.44 -6.10
N MET A 125 -13.97 -6.81 -4.91
CA MET A 125 -14.48 -7.44 -3.69
C MET A 125 -16.00 -7.47 -3.59
N PHE A 126 -16.69 -6.41 -4.04
CA PHE A 126 -18.14 -6.26 -3.94
C PHE A 126 -18.72 -5.69 -5.23
N PRO A 127 -19.92 -6.07 -5.65
CA PRO A 127 -20.55 -5.54 -6.86
C PRO A 127 -20.61 -4.02 -6.91
N ASP A 128 -20.95 -3.38 -5.77
CA ASP A 128 -21.10 -1.92 -5.65
C ASP A 128 -19.77 -1.18 -5.47
N ASN A 129 -18.66 -1.92 -5.37
CA ASN A 129 -17.31 -1.37 -5.19
C ASN A 129 -16.31 -2.07 -6.11
N SER A 130 -16.71 -2.26 -7.36
CA SER A 130 -15.89 -2.92 -8.38
C SER A 130 -15.54 -1.94 -9.48
N VAL A 131 -14.29 -2.00 -9.93
CA VAL A 131 -13.78 -1.25 -11.07
C VAL A 131 -12.90 -2.15 -11.92
N SER A 132 -12.94 -1.98 -13.23
CA SER A 132 -12.05 -2.74 -14.11
C SER A 132 -10.59 -2.25 -13.94
N PRO A 133 -9.63 -3.15 -13.63
CA PRO A 133 -8.22 -2.78 -13.53
C PRO A 133 -7.66 -2.24 -14.87
N SER A 134 -8.34 -2.46 -15.99
CA SER A 134 -8.00 -1.86 -17.28
C SER A 134 -8.07 -0.32 -17.27
N GLN A 135 -8.91 0.26 -16.41
CA GLN A 135 -8.97 1.73 -16.25
C GLN A 135 -7.68 2.26 -15.64
N PHE A 136 -7.17 1.61 -14.60
CA PHE A 136 -5.88 1.96 -14.01
C PHE A 136 -4.73 1.79 -15.00
N ARG A 137 -4.72 0.68 -15.76
CA ARG A 137 -3.73 0.45 -16.82
C ARG A 137 -3.76 1.55 -17.88
N ALA A 138 -4.95 2.01 -18.27
CA ALA A 138 -5.10 3.11 -19.22
C ALA A 138 -4.60 4.45 -18.65
N ALA A 139 -4.93 4.74 -17.38
CA ALA A 139 -4.46 5.95 -16.69
C ALA A 139 -2.93 5.96 -16.53
N LEU A 140 -2.32 4.81 -16.19
CA LEU A 140 -0.86 4.68 -16.10
C LEU A 140 -0.15 5.02 -17.42
N LYS A 141 -0.68 4.54 -18.55
CA LYS A 141 -0.11 4.84 -19.86
C LYS A 141 -0.04 6.34 -20.15
N VAL A 142 -0.96 7.10 -19.57
CA VAL A 142 -1.01 8.57 -19.74
C VAL A 142 -0.10 9.28 -18.74
N GLN A 143 -0.16 8.88 -17.46
CA GLN A 143 0.47 9.63 -16.38
C GLN A 143 1.87 9.14 -16.00
N SER A 144 2.16 7.85 -16.20
CA SER A 144 3.43 7.22 -15.84
C SER A 144 3.81 6.12 -16.84
N PRO A 145 4.06 6.46 -18.10
CA PRO A 145 4.25 5.50 -19.19
C PRO A 145 5.45 4.56 -18.99
N ASP A 146 6.44 5.00 -18.21
CA ASP A 146 7.67 4.23 -17.92
C ASP A 146 7.48 3.21 -16.77
N THR A 147 6.37 3.28 -16.02
CA THR A 147 6.07 2.34 -14.95
C THR A 147 5.44 1.07 -15.52
N GLY A 148 6.01 -0.09 -15.19
CA GLY A 148 5.43 -1.40 -15.50
C GLY A 148 4.06 -1.59 -14.83
N TYR A 149 3.21 -2.38 -15.44
CA TYR A 149 1.89 -2.75 -14.90
C TYR A 149 1.79 -4.26 -14.75
N GLN A 150 1.32 -4.73 -13.60
CA GLN A 150 1.03 -6.14 -13.35
C GLN A 150 -0.32 -6.29 -12.65
N GLU A 151 -1.23 -7.00 -13.25
CA GLU A 151 -2.44 -7.50 -12.61
C GLU A 151 -2.15 -8.89 -12.03
N LEU A 152 -2.47 -9.08 -10.75
CA LEU A 152 -2.27 -10.36 -10.09
C LEU A 152 -3.51 -11.24 -10.26
N THR A 153 -3.28 -12.53 -10.39
CA THR A 153 -4.35 -13.55 -10.39
C THR A 153 -4.46 -14.13 -8.99
N HIS A 154 -5.68 -14.24 -8.46
CA HIS A 154 -5.93 -14.80 -7.13
C HIS A 154 -5.32 -16.20 -7.01
N ALA A 155 -4.65 -16.46 -5.90
CA ALA A 155 -3.97 -17.72 -5.57
C ALA A 155 -2.87 -18.17 -6.57
N VAL A 156 -2.45 -17.30 -7.48
CA VAL A 156 -1.30 -17.57 -8.36
C VAL A 156 -0.09 -16.78 -7.87
N PRO A 157 1.01 -17.44 -7.50
CA PRO A 157 2.23 -16.74 -7.09
C PRO A 157 2.77 -15.87 -8.24
N PHE A 158 3.17 -14.64 -7.90
CA PHE A 158 3.91 -13.75 -8.77
C PHE A 158 5.31 -13.52 -8.19
N VAL A 159 6.33 -13.74 -8.99
CA VAL A 159 7.72 -13.56 -8.57
C VAL A 159 8.25 -12.25 -9.15
N LEU A 160 8.64 -11.33 -8.27
CA LEU A 160 9.41 -10.16 -8.66
C LEU A 160 10.84 -10.64 -8.98
N SER A 161 11.19 -10.70 -10.25
CA SER A 161 12.58 -10.88 -10.65
C SER A 161 13.32 -9.58 -10.35
N GLY A 162 14.22 -9.61 -9.38
CA GLY A 162 15.19 -8.54 -9.22
C GLY A 162 16.15 -8.59 -10.40
N ASP A 163 16.19 -7.55 -11.21
CA ASP A 163 17.31 -7.37 -12.12
C ASP A 163 18.56 -7.16 -11.25
N SER A 164 19.46 -8.09 -11.36
CA SER A 164 20.80 -8.11 -10.73
C SER A 164 21.72 -7.06 -11.33
#